data_6c4312b10efd1b7751fab14c55f856fd
#
_entry.id   6c4312b10efd1b7751fab14c55f856fd
#
_cell.length_a   1.000
_cell.length_b   1.000
_cell.length_c   1.000
_cell.angle_alpha   90.00
_cell.angle_beta   90.00
_cell.angle_gamma   90.00
#
_symmetry.space_group_name_H-M   'P 1'
#
loop_
_entity.id
_entity.type
_entity.pdbx_description
1 polymer ?
#
loop_
_entity_poly.entity_id
_entity_poly.type
_entity_poly.pdbx_seq_one_letter_code
_entity_poly.pdbx_strand_id
1 'polypeptide(L)'
;PVMDNPNFRFVKESITDREAVYKLFEEEHPDMVVNFAAESHVDRSIKDPFTFARTNVMGTLSLLQAAKLTWESLSEGYEGKRFYHISTDEVYGALDLTNPSGNKDGRGPYGHDFFKETTRYSPHSPYSASKASSDHFVRAFHDTYNMPTIVTNCSNNYGPYQFPEKLIPLFINNIRCRKPLPVYGKGENVRDWLYVIDHVRGIDLIFHKGKIAETYNIGGFNEWKNIDIIKVLIKTVDRLLGYPEGYSLDL
;
A
#
# COMPACT_ATOMS: atom_id res chain seq x y z
N PRO A 1 17.92 1.28 -12.40
CA PRO A 1 17.57 1.79 -13.74
C PRO A 1 17.40 3.31 -13.80
N VAL A 2 17.14 3.98 -12.66
CA VAL A 2 16.98 5.46 -12.62
C VAL A 2 18.17 6.20 -12.05
N MET A 3 19.12 5.52 -11.40
CA MET A 3 20.26 6.12 -10.70
C MET A 3 21.20 6.91 -11.65
N ASP A 4 21.25 6.52 -12.92
CA ASP A 4 22.10 7.18 -13.92
C ASP A 4 21.36 8.31 -14.68
N ASN A 5 20.09 8.57 -14.32
CA ASN A 5 19.33 9.66 -14.93
C ASN A 5 19.78 11.01 -14.34
N PRO A 6 20.23 11.98 -15.15
CA PRO A 6 20.71 13.28 -14.66
C PRO A 6 19.63 14.09 -13.92
N ASN A 7 18.35 13.78 -14.13
CA ASN A 7 17.22 14.40 -13.45
C ASN A 7 16.84 13.68 -12.15
N PHE A 8 17.59 12.64 -11.73
CA PHE A 8 17.33 11.88 -10.51
C PHE A 8 18.31 12.27 -9.40
N ARG A 9 17.77 12.74 -8.27
CA ARG A 9 18.53 12.97 -7.04
C ARG A 9 18.03 12.01 -5.95
N PHE A 10 18.92 11.24 -5.36
CA PHE A 10 18.60 10.39 -4.21
C PHE A 10 19.07 11.05 -2.91
N VAL A 11 18.13 11.24 -1.98
CA VAL A 11 18.40 11.72 -0.62
C VAL A 11 17.99 10.63 0.35
N LYS A 12 18.95 10.11 1.12
CA LYS A 12 18.71 9.04 2.10
C LYS A 12 18.39 9.66 3.45
N GLU A 13 17.10 9.95 3.66
CA GLU A 13 16.60 10.53 4.91
C GLU A 13 15.33 9.82 5.38
N SER A 14 14.99 10.00 6.64
CA SER A 14 13.71 9.52 7.19
C SER A 14 12.64 10.62 7.07
N ILE A 15 11.45 10.25 6.61
CA ILE A 15 10.31 11.19 6.61
C ILE A 15 9.89 11.61 8.03
N THR A 16 10.39 10.93 9.07
CA THR A 16 10.17 11.31 10.48
C THR A 16 11.15 12.36 10.97
N ASP A 17 12.24 12.59 10.25
CA ASP A 17 13.14 13.71 10.49
C ASP A 17 12.56 14.97 9.86
N ARG A 18 11.81 15.70 10.67
CA ARG A 18 11.09 16.90 10.22
C ARG A 18 12.04 17.99 9.71
N GLU A 19 13.19 18.16 10.34
CA GLU A 19 14.17 19.19 9.95
C GLU A 19 14.78 18.86 8.58
N ALA A 20 15.18 17.60 8.37
CA ALA A 20 15.70 17.16 7.09
C ALA A 20 14.64 17.27 5.97
N VAL A 21 13.37 16.89 6.25
CA VAL A 21 12.28 17.02 5.30
C VAL A 21 12.04 18.49 4.94
N TYR A 22 11.98 19.39 5.92
CA TYR A 22 11.74 20.82 5.66
C TYR A 22 12.87 21.44 4.84
N LYS A 23 14.13 21.14 5.22
CA LYS A 23 15.29 21.59 4.46
C LYS A 23 15.25 21.12 2.99
N LEU A 24 14.89 19.83 2.77
CA LEU A 24 14.76 19.29 1.41
C LEU A 24 13.70 20.05 0.59
N PHE A 25 12.56 20.35 1.19
CA PHE A 25 11.50 21.12 0.51
C PHE A 25 11.89 22.56 0.23
N GLU A 26 12.65 23.21 1.13
CA GLU A 26 13.23 24.54 0.91
C GLU A 26 14.28 24.54 -0.21
N GLU A 27 15.05 23.47 -0.36
CA GLU A 27 16.09 23.38 -1.40
C GLU A 27 15.50 23.04 -2.79
N GLU A 28 14.55 22.10 -2.83
CA GLU A 28 14.07 21.51 -4.10
C GLU A 28 12.77 22.13 -4.61
N HIS A 29 11.99 22.79 -3.75
CA HIS A 29 10.67 23.35 -4.09
C HIS A 29 9.79 22.38 -4.93
N PRO A 30 9.53 21.15 -4.49
CA PRO A 30 8.83 20.16 -5.29
C PRO A 30 7.40 20.60 -5.59
N ASP A 31 6.99 20.53 -6.85
CA ASP A 31 5.61 20.82 -7.26
C ASP A 31 4.67 19.69 -6.89
N MET A 32 5.20 18.47 -6.86
CA MET A 32 4.42 17.26 -6.65
C MET A 32 5.10 16.33 -5.66
N VAL A 33 4.31 15.77 -4.76
CA VAL A 33 4.76 14.81 -3.74
C VAL A 33 3.99 13.52 -3.91
N VAL A 34 4.69 12.38 -4.04
CA VAL A 34 4.08 11.04 -4.01
C VAL A 34 4.62 10.30 -2.80
N ASN A 35 3.80 10.12 -1.78
CA ASN A 35 4.20 9.48 -0.54
C ASN A 35 3.98 7.97 -0.57
N PHE A 36 5.04 7.21 -0.88
CA PHE A 36 5.10 5.75 -0.73
C PHE A 36 5.67 5.31 0.62
N ALA A 37 6.30 6.20 1.35
CA ALA A 37 7.04 5.85 2.56
C ALA A 37 6.09 5.38 3.66
N ALA A 38 6.29 4.16 4.14
CA ALA A 38 5.54 3.58 5.25
C ALA A 38 6.25 2.37 5.85
N GLU A 39 6.02 2.13 7.13
CA GLU A 39 6.12 0.79 7.71
C GLU A 39 4.88 -0.02 7.30
N SER A 40 5.06 -1.26 6.80
CA SER A 40 3.98 -1.99 6.11
C SER A 40 3.83 -3.47 6.50
N HIS A 41 4.48 -3.93 7.57
CA HIS A 41 4.41 -5.34 7.99
C HIS A 41 3.52 -5.49 9.22
N VAL A 42 2.36 -6.14 9.07
CA VAL A 42 1.34 -6.26 10.13
C VAL A 42 1.91 -6.86 11.42
N ASP A 43 2.63 -7.99 11.33
CA ASP A 43 3.18 -8.65 12.53
C ASP A 43 4.20 -7.77 13.27
N ARG A 44 4.99 -6.98 12.54
CA ARG A 44 5.90 -6.00 13.15
C ARG A 44 5.11 -4.89 13.83
N SER A 45 3.98 -4.48 13.28
CA SER A 45 3.12 -3.46 13.90
C SER A 45 2.51 -3.91 15.24
N ILE A 46 2.24 -5.22 15.36
CA ILE A 46 1.75 -5.81 16.62
C ILE A 46 2.84 -5.79 17.69
N LYS A 47 4.10 -6.03 17.29
CA LYS A 47 5.25 -6.03 18.22
C LYS A 47 5.70 -4.63 18.61
N ASP A 48 5.68 -3.70 17.67
CA ASP A 48 6.10 -2.30 17.88
C ASP A 48 5.16 -1.33 17.16
N PRO A 49 3.99 -1.03 17.75
CA PRO A 49 3.04 -0.10 17.15
C PRO A 49 3.54 1.35 17.12
N PHE A 50 4.48 1.71 17.99
CA PHE A 50 5.02 3.08 18.06
C PHE A 50 5.82 3.44 16.83
N THR A 51 6.63 2.53 16.30
CA THR A 51 7.36 2.74 15.05
C THR A 51 6.39 2.99 13.89
N PHE A 52 5.27 2.24 13.84
CA PHE A 52 4.24 2.44 12.81
C PHE A 52 3.53 3.79 12.95
N ALA A 53 3.15 4.17 14.15
CA ALA A 53 2.55 5.49 14.39
C ALA A 53 3.53 6.62 14.03
N ARG A 54 4.78 6.51 14.44
CA ARG A 54 5.82 7.50 14.15
C ARG A 54 6.04 7.63 12.64
N THR A 55 6.27 6.52 11.93
CA THR A 55 6.55 6.57 10.49
C THR A 55 5.32 6.94 9.68
N ASN A 56 4.20 6.22 9.86
CA ASN A 56 3.05 6.36 8.99
C ASN A 56 2.24 7.62 9.28
N VAL A 57 2.12 8.01 10.56
CA VAL A 57 1.34 9.20 10.94
C VAL A 57 2.24 10.44 10.99
N MET A 58 3.26 10.44 11.86
CA MET A 58 4.10 11.62 12.03
C MET A 58 4.94 11.92 10.81
N GLY A 59 5.46 10.88 10.11
CA GLY A 59 6.19 11.05 8.86
C GLY A 59 5.29 11.66 7.75
N THR A 60 4.07 11.18 7.60
CA THR A 60 3.11 11.79 6.65
C THR A 60 2.79 13.23 7.02
N LEU A 61 2.60 13.54 8.31
CA LEU A 61 2.40 14.92 8.77
C LEU A 61 3.61 15.81 8.46
N SER A 62 4.83 15.30 8.61
CA SER A 62 6.05 16.06 8.26
C SER A 62 6.06 16.45 6.79
N LEU A 63 5.71 15.51 5.88
CA LEU A 63 5.63 15.78 4.46
C LEU A 63 4.49 16.75 4.11
N LEU A 64 3.31 16.56 4.69
CA LEU A 64 2.16 17.45 4.49
C LEU A 64 2.47 18.89 4.92
N GLN A 65 3.07 19.04 6.10
CA GLN A 65 3.40 20.35 6.64
C GLN A 65 4.51 21.02 5.83
N ALA A 66 5.54 20.28 5.41
CA ALA A 66 6.60 20.81 4.56
C ALA A 66 6.03 21.28 3.20
N ALA A 67 5.23 20.44 2.54
CA ALA A 67 4.58 20.81 1.28
C ALA A 67 3.70 22.06 1.44
N LYS A 68 2.88 22.11 2.50
CA LYS A 68 2.02 23.25 2.80
C LYS A 68 2.84 24.55 2.95
N LEU A 69 3.84 24.55 3.82
CA LEU A 69 4.64 25.73 4.10
C LEU A 69 5.39 26.22 2.85
N THR A 70 5.98 25.29 2.09
CA THR A 70 6.69 25.62 0.85
C THR A 70 5.74 26.20 -0.18
N TRP A 71 4.61 25.54 -0.47
CA TRP A 71 3.69 26.01 -1.50
C TRP A 71 3.00 27.32 -1.14
N GLU A 72 2.62 27.52 0.13
CA GLU A 72 2.02 28.80 0.59
C GLU A 72 3.02 29.97 0.56
N SER A 73 4.32 29.70 0.56
CA SER A 73 5.34 30.77 0.43
C SER A 73 5.57 31.23 -1.02
N LEU A 74 5.08 30.47 -2.00
CA LEU A 74 5.21 30.76 -3.42
C LEU A 74 4.06 31.68 -3.90
N SER A 75 4.32 32.49 -4.92
CA SER A 75 3.31 33.39 -5.49
C SER A 75 2.12 32.66 -6.13
N GLU A 76 2.37 31.47 -6.71
CA GLU A 76 1.37 30.60 -7.32
C GLU A 76 0.59 29.76 -6.28
N GLY A 77 1.07 29.69 -5.04
CA GLY A 77 0.42 28.93 -3.98
C GLY A 77 0.26 27.46 -4.36
N TYR A 78 -0.97 26.98 -4.36
CA TYR A 78 -1.29 25.58 -4.69
C TYR A 78 -1.53 25.31 -6.19
N GLU A 79 -1.41 26.31 -7.06
CA GLU A 79 -1.60 26.12 -8.50
C GLU A 79 -0.55 25.17 -9.06
N GLY A 80 -0.98 24.14 -9.80
CA GLY A 80 -0.09 23.11 -10.36
C GLY A 80 0.51 22.14 -9.35
N LYS A 81 0.21 22.25 -8.06
CA LYS A 81 0.73 21.39 -7.01
C LYS A 81 -0.13 20.13 -6.79
N ARG A 82 0.47 19.10 -6.23
CA ARG A 82 -0.26 17.87 -5.87
C ARG A 82 0.45 17.05 -4.79
N PHE A 83 -0.31 16.65 -3.76
CA PHE A 83 0.13 15.69 -2.76
C PHE A 83 -0.63 14.38 -2.94
N TYR A 84 0.06 13.33 -3.35
CA TYR A 84 -0.51 12.02 -3.62
C TYR A 84 -0.08 11.03 -2.53
N HIS A 85 -1.03 10.50 -1.78
CA HIS A 85 -0.78 9.57 -0.68
C HIS A 85 -1.17 8.14 -1.05
N ILE A 86 -0.22 7.22 -0.93
CA ILE A 86 -0.44 5.79 -1.15
C ILE A 86 -0.83 5.14 0.17
N SER A 87 -2.03 4.58 0.22
CA SER A 87 -2.57 3.85 1.37
C SER A 87 -2.89 2.40 1.01
N THR A 88 -3.77 1.75 1.75
CA THR A 88 -4.08 0.32 1.66
C THR A 88 -5.58 0.08 1.85
N ASP A 89 -6.13 -0.95 1.24
CA ASP A 89 -7.49 -1.41 1.48
C ASP A 89 -7.72 -1.94 2.90
N GLU A 90 -6.66 -2.29 3.64
CA GLU A 90 -6.75 -2.72 5.04
C GLU A 90 -7.35 -1.64 5.98
N VAL A 91 -7.40 -0.38 5.54
CA VAL A 91 -8.09 0.69 6.30
C VAL A 91 -9.60 0.47 6.40
N TYR A 92 -10.18 -0.29 5.47
CA TYR A 92 -11.60 -0.66 5.48
C TYR A 92 -11.93 -1.82 6.43
N GLY A 93 -10.91 -2.58 6.85
CA GLY A 93 -11.08 -3.74 7.72
C GLY A 93 -11.26 -5.04 6.95
N ALA A 94 -12.28 -5.83 7.31
CA ALA A 94 -12.61 -7.10 6.69
C ALA A 94 -14.05 -7.09 6.16
N LEU A 95 -14.25 -7.71 4.99
CA LEU A 95 -15.59 -8.00 4.49
C LEU A 95 -16.18 -9.18 5.28
N ASP A 96 -17.48 -9.12 5.56
CA ASP A 96 -18.21 -10.23 6.16
C ASP A 96 -18.42 -11.33 5.13
N LEU A 97 -17.65 -12.40 5.24
CA LEU A 97 -17.73 -13.56 4.36
C LEU A 97 -18.94 -14.46 4.65
N THR A 98 -19.63 -14.26 5.78
CA THR A 98 -20.78 -15.09 6.18
C THR A 98 -22.12 -14.53 5.69
N ASN A 99 -22.16 -13.24 5.37
CA ASN A 99 -23.33 -12.57 4.86
C ASN A 99 -23.01 -11.96 3.48
N PRO A 100 -23.09 -12.73 2.40
CA PRO A 100 -22.91 -12.19 1.07
C PRO A 100 -24.05 -11.19 0.82
N SER A 101 -23.79 -9.92 1.11
CA SER A 101 -24.73 -8.85 0.80
C SER A 101 -24.84 -8.81 -0.72
N GLY A 102 -25.81 -9.53 -1.17
CA GLY A 102 -26.50 -9.50 -2.45
C GLY A 102 -25.87 -8.77 -3.62
N ASN A 103 -24.54 -8.80 -3.80
CA ASN A 103 -23.98 -8.36 -5.06
C ASN A 103 -24.31 -9.39 -6.13
N LYS A 104 -25.53 -9.25 -6.69
CA LYS A 104 -26.10 -10.14 -7.71
C LYS A 104 -25.25 -10.20 -8.99
N ASP A 105 -24.25 -9.37 -9.10
CA ASP A 105 -23.37 -9.30 -10.28
C ASP A 105 -22.28 -10.38 -10.27
N GLY A 106 -22.15 -11.17 -9.20
CA GLY A 106 -21.37 -12.42 -9.17
C GLY A 106 -19.89 -12.29 -9.59
N ARG A 107 -19.26 -11.13 -9.44
CA ARG A 107 -17.94 -10.87 -10.01
C ARG A 107 -16.78 -11.34 -9.16
N GLY A 108 -16.98 -11.74 -7.93
CA GLY A 108 -15.93 -12.30 -7.09
C GLY A 108 -16.08 -13.82 -6.96
N PRO A 109 -15.01 -14.59 -6.89
CA PRO A 109 -15.05 -16.05 -6.74
C PRO A 109 -15.75 -16.50 -5.44
N TYR A 110 -15.97 -15.56 -4.51
CA TYR A 110 -16.60 -15.83 -3.20
C TYR A 110 -17.94 -15.11 -3.02
N GLY A 111 -18.44 -14.39 -4.04
CA GLY A 111 -19.77 -13.76 -4.00
C GLY A 111 -19.92 -12.60 -3.02
N HIS A 112 -18.82 -11.93 -2.67
CA HIS A 112 -18.79 -10.85 -1.67
C HIS A 112 -18.88 -9.46 -2.28
N ASP A 113 -19.33 -8.50 -1.48
CA ASP A 113 -19.16 -7.07 -1.78
C ASP A 113 -17.68 -6.69 -1.84
N PHE A 114 -17.41 -5.66 -2.62
CA PHE A 114 -16.11 -5.04 -2.67
C PHE A 114 -16.05 -3.80 -1.76
N PHE A 115 -14.87 -3.46 -1.28
CA PHE A 115 -14.65 -2.16 -0.68
C PHE A 115 -14.87 -1.07 -1.73
N LYS A 116 -15.61 -0.05 -1.35
CA LYS A 116 -15.85 1.16 -2.16
C LYS A 116 -15.19 2.34 -1.46
N GLU A 117 -14.92 3.41 -2.19
CA GLU A 117 -14.35 4.62 -1.63
C GLU A 117 -15.25 5.25 -0.54
N THR A 118 -16.55 4.90 -0.56
CA THR A 118 -17.53 5.28 0.47
C THR A 118 -17.63 4.30 1.64
N THR A 119 -16.91 3.19 1.60
CA THR A 119 -16.86 2.23 2.69
C THR A 119 -16.24 2.87 3.93
N ARG A 120 -16.89 2.70 5.08
CA ARG A 120 -16.39 3.24 6.35
C ARG A 120 -15.07 2.57 6.73
N TYR A 121 -14.08 3.37 7.16
CA TYR A 121 -12.84 2.85 7.71
C TYR A 121 -13.10 2.08 9.02
N SER A 122 -12.55 0.88 9.12
CA SER A 122 -12.64 -0.01 10.29
C SER A 122 -11.35 -0.84 10.41
N PRO A 123 -10.19 -0.20 10.65
CA PRO A 123 -8.90 -0.89 10.69
C PRO A 123 -8.81 -1.83 11.89
N HIS A 124 -8.24 -3.03 11.69
CA HIS A 124 -8.13 -4.08 12.71
C HIS A 124 -6.69 -4.41 13.17
N SER A 125 -5.68 -3.69 12.68
CA SER A 125 -4.29 -3.85 13.11
C SER A 125 -3.65 -2.49 13.41
N PRO A 126 -2.56 -2.43 14.22
CA PRO A 126 -1.82 -1.17 14.40
C PRO A 126 -1.31 -0.58 13.08
N TYR A 127 -0.90 -1.43 12.13
CA TYR A 127 -0.55 -0.99 10.78
C TYR A 127 -1.71 -0.31 10.08
N SER A 128 -2.84 -1.01 9.92
CA SER A 128 -4.01 -0.44 9.23
C SER A 128 -4.58 0.80 9.94
N ALA A 129 -4.54 0.82 11.28
CA ALA A 129 -4.92 2.00 12.06
C ALA A 129 -3.99 3.19 11.80
N SER A 130 -2.68 2.97 11.69
CA SER A 130 -1.72 4.03 11.36
C SER A 130 -1.92 4.57 9.94
N LYS A 131 -2.24 3.70 8.97
CA LYS A 131 -2.56 4.13 7.59
C LYS A 131 -3.88 4.88 7.54
N ALA A 132 -4.93 4.40 8.19
CA ALA A 132 -6.21 5.11 8.29
C ALA A 132 -6.04 6.51 8.93
N SER A 133 -5.19 6.61 9.96
CA SER A 133 -4.87 7.89 10.59
C SER A 133 -4.18 8.84 9.62
N SER A 134 -3.19 8.36 8.85
CA SER A 134 -2.53 9.20 7.84
C SER A 134 -3.48 9.66 6.73
N ASP A 135 -4.38 8.79 6.26
CA ASP A 135 -5.40 9.14 5.28
C ASP A 135 -6.32 10.26 5.78
N HIS A 136 -6.72 10.19 7.06
CA HIS A 136 -7.51 11.25 7.69
C HIS A 136 -6.76 12.58 7.77
N PHE A 137 -5.46 12.57 8.07
CA PHE A 137 -4.65 13.79 8.03
C PHE A 137 -4.54 14.37 6.62
N VAL A 138 -4.34 13.54 5.61
CA VAL A 138 -4.29 13.98 4.22
C VAL A 138 -5.59 14.67 3.81
N ARG A 139 -6.74 14.08 4.15
CA ARG A 139 -8.06 14.71 3.91
C ARG A 139 -8.25 16.00 4.71
N ALA A 140 -7.88 16.00 6.01
CA ALA A 140 -7.99 17.16 6.86
C ALA A 140 -7.16 18.34 6.35
N PHE A 141 -5.98 18.10 5.75
CA PHE A 141 -5.17 19.14 5.13
C PHE A 141 -5.88 19.75 3.89
N HIS A 142 -6.58 18.95 3.10
CA HIS A 142 -7.44 19.50 2.06
C HIS A 142 -8.58 20.34 2.65
N ASP A 143 -9.36 19.78 3.56
CA ASP A 143 -10.56 20.43 4.09
C ASP A 143 -10.25 21.70 4.87
N THR A 144 -9.09 21.76 5.54
CA THR A 144 -8.67 22.88 6.38
C THR A 144 -7.92 23.96 5.61
N TYR A 145 -7.02 23.55 4.71
CA TYR A 145 -6.07 24.43 4.04
C TYR A 145 -6.28 24.52 2.53
N ASN A 146 -7.27 23.80 1.99
CA ASN A 146 -7.51 23.67 0.55
C ASN A 146 -6.30 23.08 -0.22
N MET A 147 -5.47 22.29 0.46
CA MET A 147 -4.30 21.67 -0.11
C MET A 147 -4.69 20.61 -1.17
N PRO A 148 -4.05 20.56 -2.34
CA PRO A 148 -4.43 19.66 -3.42
C PRO A 148 -3.96 18.21 -3.15
N THR A 149 -4.75 17.45 -2.39
CA THR A 149 -4.43 16.09 -1.98
C THR A 149 -5.24 15.03 -2.75
N ILE A 150 -4.65 13.82 -2.90
CA ILE A 150 -5.30 12.60 -3.40
C ILE A 150 -4.86 11.44 -2.51
N VAL A 151 -5.78 10.53 -2.20
CA VAL A 151 -5.52 9.28 -1.48
C VAL A 151 -5.83 8.09 -2.38
N THR A 152 -4.98 7.07 -2.38
CA THR A 152 -5.31 5.80 -3.02
C THR A 152 -5.14 4.63 -2.05
N ASN A 153 -6.13 3.73 -2.04
CA ASN A 153 -6.13 2.50 -1.27
C ASN A 153 -5.93 1.32 -2.23
N CYS A 154 -4.79 0.63 -2.12
CA CYS A 154 -4.50 -0.51 -2.97
C CYS A 154 -4.69 -1.83 -2.23
N SER A 155 -5.03 -2.87 -2.99
CA SER A 155 -5.03 -4.25 -2.51
C SER A 155 -3.61 -4.83 -2.43
N ASN A 156 -3.49 -6.11 -2.06
CA ASN A 156 -2.19 -6.75 -1.86
C ASN A 156 -1.38 -6.82 -3.15
N ASN A 157 -0.26 -6.14 -3.19
CA ASN A 157 0.62 -6.14 -4.35
C ASN A 157 1.47 -7.41 -4.42
N TYR A 158 1.78 -7.86 -5.64
CA TYR A 158 2.78 -8.89 -5.91
C TYR A 158 3.54 -8.57 -7.20
N GLY A 159 4.74 -9.11 -7.33
CA GLY A 159 5.54 -8.96 -8.54
C GLY A 159 7.04 -8.82 -8.29
N PRO A 160 7.80 -8.44 -9.32
CA PRO A 160 9.24 -8.24 -9.22
C PRO A 160 9.61 -7.23 -8.13
N TYR A 161 10.74 -7.49 -7.45
CA TYR A 161 11.31 -6.64 -6.40
C TYR A 161 10.47 -6.54 -5.12
N GLN A 162 9.42 -7.35 -4.95
CA GLN A 162 8.68 -7.40 -3.69
C GLN A 162 9.62 -7.78 -2.54
N PHE A 163 9.49 -7.09 -1.41
CA PHE A 163 10.36 -7.31 -0.25
C PHE A 163 10.24 -8.76 0.29
N PRO A 164 11.38 -9.42 0.60
CA PRO A 164 11.43 -10.87 0.88
C PRO A 164 10.61 -11.37 2.08
N GLU A 165 10.21 -10.49 3.00
CA GLU A 165 9.38 -10.85 4.16
C GLU A 165 7.89 -11.00 3.83
N LYS A 166 7.45 -10.55 2.65
CA LYS A 166 6.06 -10.67 2.21
C LYS A 166 5.74 -12.10 1.77
N LEU A 167 4.45 -12.48 1.85
CA LEU A 167 3.98 -13.86 1.67
C LEU A 167 4.58 -14.53 0.43
N ILE A 168 4.38 -13.97 -0.77
CA ILE A 168 4.77 -14.63 -2.01
C ILE A 168 6.29 -14.84 -2.10
N PRO A 169 7.16 -13.81 -1.96
CA PRO A 169 8.59 -14.02 -2.04
C PRO A 169 9.15 -14.88 -0.87
N LEU A 170 8.57 -14.75 0.33
CA LEU A 170 8.95 -15.58 1.47
C LEU A 170 8.71 -17.07 1.19
N PHE A 171 7.51 -17.40 0.70
CA PHE A 171 7.14 -18.79 0.41
C PHE A 171 7.95 -19.35 -0.75
N ILE A 172 8.16 -18.60 -1.82
CA ILE A 172 9.06 -19.01 -2.92
C ILE A 172 10.45 -19.35 -2.38
N ASN A 173 11.02 -18.49 -1.53
CA ASN A 173 12.34 -18.72 -0.97
C ASN A 173 12.35 -19.93 -0.02
N ASN A 174 11.33 -20.10 0.82
CA ASN A 174 11.22 -21.22 1.72
C ASN A 174 11.10 -22.56 0.95
N ILE A 175 10.27 -22.62 -0.10
CA ILE A 175 10.17 -23.82 -0.96
C ILE A 175 11.53 -24.15 -1.57
N ARG A 176 12.22 -23.17 -2.15
CA ARG A 176 13.57 -23.36 -2.73
C ARG A 176 14.59 -23.87 -1.72
N CYS A 177 14.49 -23.43 -0.48
CA CYS A 177 15.41 -23.80 0.60
C CYS A 177 14.93 -24.97 1.46
N ARG A 178 13.82 -25.63 1.10
CA ARG A 178 13.19 -26.72 1.88
C ARG A 178 12.92 -26.31 3.34
N LYS A 179 12.41 -25.10 3.55
CA LYS A 179 12.03 -24.56 4.87
C LYS A 179 10.52 -24.63 5.05
N PRO A 180 10.02 -24.74 6.30
CA PRO A 180 8.60 -24.72 6.60
C PRO A 180 7.90 -23.47 6.05
N LEU A 181 6.64 -23.65 5.62
CA LEU A 181 5.77 -22.59 5.12
C LEU A 181 4.84 -22.14 6.26
N PRO A 182 5.06 -20.95 6.85
CA PRO A 182 4.25 -20.48 7.97
C PRO A 182 2.85 -20.06 7.52
N VAL A 183 1.86 -20.91 7.76
CA VAL A 183 0.45 -20.63 7.48
C VAL A 183 -0.24 -20.13 8.74
N TYR A 184 -0.78 -18.91 8.71
CA TYR A 184 -1.55 -18.37 9.83
C TYR A 184 -2.94 -18.99 9.90
N GLY A 185 -3.27 -19.59 11.05
CA GLY A 185 -4.54 -20.28 11.27
C GLY A 185 -4.77 -21.40 10.24
N LYS A 186 -5.92 -21.37 9.58
CA LYS A 186 -6.25 -22.33 8.51
C LYS A 186 -5.95 -21.81 7.10
N GLY A 187 -5.37 -20.60 6.99
CA GLY A 187 -5.12 -19.96 5.70
C GLY A 187 -6.38 -19.53 4.95
N GLU A 188 -7.51 -19.38 5.63
CA GLU A 188 -8.81 -19.03 5.03
C GLU A 188 -8.99 -17.54 4.76
N ASN A 189 -8.05 -16.70 5.20
CA ASN A 189 -8.09 -15.28 4.89
C ASN A 189 -8.06 -15.04 3.39
N VAL A 190 -9.03 -14.30 2.89
CA VAL A 190 -9.12 -13.90 1.47
C VAL A 190 -8.38 -12.58 1.28
N ARG A 191 -7.63 -12.49 0.19
CA ARG A 191 -6.94 -11.26 -0.23
C ARG A 191 -7.13 -11.07 -1.73
N ASP A 192 -7.32 -9.83 -2.14
CA ASP A 192 -7.23 -9.43 -3.54
C ASP A 192 -5.77 -9.18 -3.91
N TRP A 193 -5.31 -9.77 -5.01
CA TRP A 193 -3.91 -9.71 -5.44
C TRP A 193 -3.75 -8.87 -6.69
N LEU A 194 -3.04 -7.77 -6.56
CA LEU A 194 -2.81 -6.78 -7.60
C LEU A 194 -1.37 -6.88 -8.12
N TYR A 195 -1.21 -7.09 -9.43
CA TYR A 195 0.11 -7.10 -10.04
C TYR A 195 0.72 -5.70 -9.99
N VAL A 196 1.97 -5.60 -9.52
CA VAL A 196 2.62 -4.32 -9.21
C VAL A 196 2.67 -3.35 -10.40
N ILE A 197 2.82 -3.87 -11.63
CA ILE A 197 2.85 -3.02 -12.82
C ILE A 197 1.46 -2.40 -13.09
N ASP A 198 0.39 -3.14 -12.85
CA ASP A 198 -0.97 -2.59 -13.00
C ASP A 198 -1.27 -1.57 -11.90
N HIS A 199 -0.77 -1.80 -10.67
CA HIS A 199 -0.83 -0.79 -9.62
C HIS A 199 -0.10 0.50 -10.03
N VAL A 200 1.13 0.41 -10.54
CA VAL A 200 1.89 1.58 -10.99
C VAL A 200 1.18 2.33 -12.12
N ARG A 201 0.58 1.61 -13.07
CA ARG A 201 -0.25 2.21 -14.13
C ARG A 201 -1.48 2.93 -13.55
N GLY A 202 -2.13 2.35 -12.55
CA GLY A 202 -3.24 2.98 -11.83
C GLY A 202 -2.80 4.25 -11.11
N ILE A 203 -1.66 4.21 -10.41
CA ILE A 203 -1.06 5.38 -9.76
C ILE A 203 -0.77 6.49 -10.78
N ASP A 204 -0.10 6.16 -11.88
CA ASP A 204 0.25 7.12 -12.93
C ASP A 204 -0.99 7.79 -13.53
N LEU A 205 -2.02 6.98 -13.83
CA LEU A 205 -3.29 7.49 -14.36
C LEU A 205 -3.97 8.47 -13.38
N ILE A 206 -4.07 8.08 -12.10
CA ILE A 206 -4.70 8.91 -11.07
C ILE A 206 -3.85 10.14 -10.77
N PHE A 207 -2.52 9.99 -10.75
CA PHE A 207 -1.61 11.10 -10.54
C PHE A 207 -1.81 12.22 -11.58
N HIS A 208 -2.02 11.85 -12.85
CA HIS A 208 -2.19 12.83 -13.93
C HIS A 208 -3.65 13.28 -14.13
N LYS A 209 -4.63 12.39 -13.89
CA LYS A 209 -6.05 12.62 -14.24
C LYS A 209 -7.00 12.57 -13.07
N GLY A 210 -6.54 12.20 -11.88
CA GLY A 210 -7.37 12.12 -10.69
C GLY A 210 -7.84 13.51 -10.24
N LYS A 211 -9.03 13.54 -9.68
CA LYS A 211 -9.62 14.74 -9.08
C LYS A 211 -9.01 14.96 -7.69
N ILE A 212 -8.71 16.21 -7.40
CA ILE A 212 -8.26 16.64 -6.07
C ILE A 212 -9.34 16.35 -5.03
N ALA A 213 -8.93 16.04 -3.81
CA ALA A 213 -9.75 15.65 -2.66
C ALA A 213 -10.43 14.29 -2.76
N GLU A 214 -10.28 13.57 -3.86
CA GLU A 214 -10.88 12.25 -4.02
C GLU A 214 -10.01 11.12 -3.47
N THR A 215 -10.67 10.04 -3.11
CA THR A 215 -10.06 8.75 -2.78
C THR A 215 -10.33 7.78 -3.91
N TYR A 216 -9.35 6.94 -4.24
CA TYR A 216 -9.47 5.92 -5.28
C TYR A 216 -9.06 4.56 -4.73
N ASN A 217 -9.84 3.52 -5.01
CA ASN A 217 -9.46 2.15 -4.76
C ASN A 217 -8.78 1.55 -6.00
N ILE A 218 -7.65 0.89 -5.80
CA ILE A 218 -6.93 0.18 -6.86
C ILE A 218 -6.85 -1.30 -6.46
N GLY A 219 -7.70 -2.11 -7.06
CA GLY A 219 -7.78 -3.55 -6.82
C GLY A 219 -7.51 -4.39 -8.07
N GLY A 220 -7.23 -5.68 -7.86
CA GLY A 220 -6.94 -6.63 -8.94
C GLY A 220 -8.15 -7.39 -9.45
N PHE A 221 -9.27 -7.39 -8.72
CA PHE A 221 -10.39 -8.34 -8.92
C PHE A 221 -9.92 -9.80 -8.98
N ASN A 222 -8.92 -10.13 -8.17
CA ASN A 222 -8.18 -11.38 -8.17
C ASN A 222 -8.07 -11.91 -6.73
N GLU A 223 -9.21 -12.27 -6.16
CA GLU A 223 -9.34 -12.71 -4.78
C GLU A 223 -8.98 -14.18 -4.62
N TRP A 224 -8.16 -14.47 -3.61
CA TRP A 224 -7.73 -15.83 -3.27
C TRP A 224 -7.67 -16.01 -1.76
N LYS A 225 -8.01 -17.21 -1.30
CA LYS A 225 -7.64 -17.64 0.05
C LYS A 225 -6.13 -17.82 0.12
N ASN A 226 -5.52 -17.46 1.24
CA ASN A 226 -4.08 -17.62 1.42
C ASN A 226 -3.62 -19.07 1.17
N ILE A 227 -4.39 -20.05 1.65
CA ILE A 227 -4.06 -21.47 1.44
C ILE A 227 -4.05 -21.86 -0.05
N ASP A 228 -4.92 -21.26 -0.86
CA ASP A 228 -4.99 -21.58 -2.28
C ASP A 228 -3.83 -20.93 -3.06
N ILE A 229 -3.44 -19.71 -2.71
CA ILE A 229 -2.21 -19.07 -3.24
C ILE A 229 -0.98 -19.92 -2.87
N ILE A 230 -0.89 -20.42 -1.64
CA ILE A 230 0.24 -21.27 -1.20
C ILE A 230 0.32 -22.53 -2.06
N LYS A 231 -0.79 -23.19 -2.32
CA LYS A 231 -0.82 -24.39 -3.21
C LYS A 231 -0.37 -24.04 -4.63
N VAL A 232 -0.79 -22.90 -5.17
CA VAL A 232 -0.35 -22.43 -6.49
C VAL A 232 1.16 -22.16 -6.50
N LEU A 233 1.70 -21.55 -5.43
CA LEU A 233 3.13 -21.29 -5.30
C LEU A 233 3.92 -22.61 -5.25
N ILE A 234 3.51 -23.59 -4.42
CA ILE A 234 4.14 -24.89 -4.33
C ILE A 234 4.17 -25.55 -5.71
N LYS A 235 3.02 -25.72 -6.35
CA LYS A 235 2.92 -26.33 -7.69
C LYS A 235 3.80 -25.64 -8.72
N THR A 236 3.83 -24.30 -8.70
CA THR A 236 4.58 -23.52 -9.67
C THR A 236 6.09 -23.64 -9.44
N VAL A 237 6.53 -23.50 -8.18
CA VAL A 237 7.96 -23.57 -7.83
C VAL A 237 8.50 -24.97 -8.02
N ASP A 238 7.77 -26.03 -7.59
CA ASP A 238 8.15 -27.42 -7.82
C ASP A 238 8.38 -27.69 -9.31
N ARG A 239 7.42 -27.27 -10.15
CA ARG A 239 7.54 -27.42 -11.62
C ARG A 239 8.77 -26.69 -12.18
N LEU A 240 9.03 -25.47 -11.75
CA LEU A 240 10.17 -24.67 -12.22
C LEU A 240 11.51 -25.21 -11.76
N LEU A 241 11.54 -25.91 -10.64
CA LEU A 241 12.73 -26.60 -10.12
C LEU A 241 12.90 -28.03 -10.66
N GLY A 242 11.95 -28.52 -11.46
CA GLY A 242 11.99 -29.89 -12.00
C GLY A 242 11.60 -30.97 -10.97
N TYR A 243 10.93 -30.60 -9.89
CA TYR A 243 10.43 -31.55 -8.90
C TYR A 243 9.08 -32.15 -9.32
N PRO A 244 8.71 -33.32 -8.81
CA PRO A 244 7.38 -33.88 -8.98
C PRO A 244 6.29 -32.96 -8.44
N GLU A 245 5.09 -33.00 -9.01
CA GLU A 245 3.96 -32.22 -8.51
C GLU A 245 3.67 -32.54 -7.05
N GLY A 246 3.60 -31.52 -6.22
CA GLY A 246 3.34 -31.65 -4.79
C GLY A 246 4.54 -32.09 -3.93
N TYR A 247 5.74 -32.09 -4.49
CA TYR A 247 6.96 -32.41 -3.75
C TYR A 247 7.17 -31.59 -2.48
N SER A 248 6.72 -30.35 -2.48
CA SER A 248 6.88 -29.43 -1.35
C SER A 248 5.61 -29.25 -0.50
N LEU A 249 4.64 -30.16 -0.62
CA LEU A 249 3.41 -30.12 0.20
C LEU A 249 3.65 -30.51 1.67
N ASP A 250 4.78 -31.10 1.99
CA ASP A 250 5.22 -31.51 3.34
C ASP A 250 5.82 -30.34 4.15
N LEU A 251 6.05 -29.19 3.54
CA LEU A 251 6.65 -28.00 4.17
C LEU A 251 5.62 -27.17 4.91
#